data_13c77be1d428e6500ad65ffc462553a8
#
_entry.id   13c77be1d428e6500ad65ffc462553a8
#
_cell.length_a   1.000
_cell.length_b   1.000
_cell.length_c   1.000
_cell.angle_alpha   90.00
_cell.angle_beta   90.00
_cell.angle_gamma   90.00
#
_symmetry.space_group_name_H-M   'P 1'
#
loop_
_entity.id
_entity.type
_entity.pdbx_description
1 polymer ?
#
loop_
_entity_poly.entity_id
_entity_poly.type
_entity_poly.pdbx_seq_one_letter_code
_entity_poly.pdbx_strand_id
1 'polypeptide(L)'
;MNPYLDFLLSRVYDGATLHPEGLADLRKSGLTDETIARQKIRAVPPDMIDTLLGFVAPKVRHAYLIPFADPRGGWLDYVRMKVFPALETKKGTIKYLQPRQSGVRVYFPLVAVDAVLHSAEPLYVVEGEKKSLAVAQLGLPTVGICGIEGWHRAGSLALHPDLDDVGLRDRFVDLIPDGDWRWNFAVNRAVHRLAEALEDRGARVRVVLLPEMAK
;
A
#
# COMPACT_ATOMS: atom_id res chain seq x y z
N MET A 1 15.27 7.14 11.97
CA MET A 1 15.35 5.78 11.39
C MET A 1 15.87 4.82 12.47
N ASN A 2 15.25 3.67 12.65
CA ASN A 2 15.68 2.69 13.66
C ASN A 2 16.82 1.84 13.06
N PRO A 3 18.09 1.98 13.51
CA PRO A 3 19.23 1.26 12.92
C PRO A 3 19.06 -0.26 12.91
N TYR A 4 18.28 -0.77 13.84
CA TYR A 4 17.98 -2.20 13.94
C TYR A 4 17.03 -2.67 12.82
N LEU A 5 16.01 -1.88 12.48
CA LEU A 5 15.11 -2.21 11.37
C LEU A 5 15.85 -2.11 10.03
N ASP A 6 16.70 -1.10 9.83
CA ASP A 6 17.54 -1.00 8.63
C ASP A 6 18.45 -2.23 8.46
N PHE A 7 19.06 -2.68 9.55
CA PHE A 7 19.88 -3.90 9.53
C PHE A 7 19.05 -5.15 9.19
N LEU A 8 17.87 -5.30 9.77
CA LEU A 8 16.97 -6.42 9.48
C LEU A 8 16.48 -6.39 8.02
N LEU A 9 16.11 -5.20 7.53
CA LEU A 9 15.66 -5.02 6.15
C LEU A 9 16.79 -5.29 5.15
N SER A 10 18.03 -4.89 5.44
CA SER A 10 19.17 -5.22 4.57
C SER A 10 19.33 -6.73 4.40
N ARG A 11 19.20 -7.50 5.47
CA ARG A 11 19.24 -8.97 5.40
C ARG A 11 18.12 -9.58 4.59
N VAL A 12 16.92 -9.00 4.63
CA VAL A 12 15.79 -9.42 3.78
C VAL A 12 16.07 -9.09 2.31
N TYR A 13 16.71 -7.93 2.05
CA TYR A 13 16.98 -7.48 0.69
C TYR A 13 18.12 -8.24 0.00
N ASP A 14 19.08 -8.77 0.76
CA ASP A 14 20.33 -9.32 0.19
C ASP A 14 20.21 -10.76 -0.33
N GLY A 15 19.07 -11.45 -0.21
CA GLY A 15 19.13 -12.83 -0.67
C GLY A 15 17.89 -13.71 -0.69
N ALA A 16 16.74 -13.28 -0.25
CA ALA A 16 15.58 -14.18 -0.20
C ALA A 16 14.79 -14.19 -1.51
N THR A 17 14.78 -15.31 -2.21
CA THR A 17 13.87 -15.58 -3.32
C THR A 17 12.43 -15.68 -2.82
N LEU A 18 11.50 -15.07 -3.53
CA LEU A 18 10.07 -15.18 -3.22
C LEU A 18 9.63 -16.66 -3.20
N HIS A 19 8.88 -17.02 -2.17
CA HIS A 19 8.21 -18.32 -2.16
C HIS A 19 7.24 -18.43 -3.34
N PRO A 20 7.11 -19.60 -4.02
CA PRO A 20 6.28 -19.77 -5.21
C PRO A 20 4.83 -19.27 -5.02
N GLU A 21 4.22 -19.52 -3.85
CA GLU A 21 2.86 -19.05 -3.52
C GLU A 21 2.80 -17.51 -3.46
N GLY A 22 3.82 -16.86 -2.89
CA GLY A 22 3.92 -15.39 -2.85
C GLY A 22 4.10 -14.79 -4.23
N LEU A 23 4.95 -15.38 -5.07
CA LEU A 23 5.14 -14.95 -6.46
C LEU A 23 3.85 -15.12 -7.28
N ALA A 24 3.15 -16.23 -7.12
CA ALA A 24 1.87 -16.47 -7.79
C ALA A 24 0.80 -15.46 -7.35
N ASP A 25 0.76 -15.09 -6.05
CA ASP A 25 -0.16 -14.06 -5.53
C ASP A 25 0.13 -12.67 -6.13
N LEU A 26 1.40 -12.30 -6.31
CA LEU A 26 1.80 -11.05 -6.94
C LEU A 26 1.44 -11.03 -8.44
N ARG A 27 1.76 -12.10 -9.18
CA ARG A 27 1.43 -12.24 -10.60
C ARG A 27 -0.08 -12.26 -10.85
N LYS A 28 -0.87 -12.90 -9.96
CA LYS A 28 -2.33 -12.86 -9.99
C LYS A 28 -2.89 -11.44 -9.89
N SER A 29 -2.15 -10.52 -9.28
CA SER A 29 -2.52 -9.10 -9.20
C SER A 29 -2.06 -8.28 -10.42
N GLY A 30 -1.60 -8.95 -11.50
CA GLY A 30 -1.14 -8.33 -12.74
C GLY A 30 0.27 -7.74 -12.67
N LEU A 31 1.05 -8.04 -11.62
CA LEU A 31 2.40 -7.51 -11.49
C LEU A 31 3.40 -8.31 -12.33
N THR A 32 4.24 -7.59 -13.07
CA THR A 32 5.37 -8.18 -13.80
C THR A 32 6.53 -8.49 -12.87
N ASP A 33 7.37 -9.45 -13.23
CA ASP A 33 8.57 -9.80 -12.45
C ASP A 33 9.54 -8.60 -12.35
N GLU A 34 9.62 -7.78 -13.40
CA GLU A 34 10.40 -6.55 -13.39
C GLU A 34 9.87 -5.57 -12.32
N THR A 35 8.56 -5.35 -12.30
CA THR A 35 7.93 -4.45 -11.30
C THR A 35 8.15 -4.97 -9.89
N ILE A 36 8.00 -6.28 -9.65
CA ILE A 36 8.25 -6.93 -8.37
C ILE A 36 9.71 -6.70 -7.92
N ALA A 37 10.65 -6.89 -8.84
CA ALA A 37 12.08 -6.71 -8.57
C ALA A 37 12.43 -5.24 -8.28
N ARG A 38 11.96 -4.30 -9.11
CA ARG A 38 12.18 -2.85 -8.94
C ARG A 38 11.60 -2.31 -7.65
N GLN A 39 10.39 -2.79 -7.26
CA GLN A 39 9.76 -2.41 -5.99
C GLN A 39 10.42 -3.07 -4.77
N LYS A 40 11.43 -3.93 -4.98
CA LYS A 40 12.13 -4.67 -3.92
C LYS A 40 11.19 -5.50 -3.02
N ILE A 41 10.13 -6.08 -3.60
CA ILE A 41 9.30 -7.03 -2.89
C ILE A 41 10.10 -8.31 -2.70
N ARG A 42 10.26 -8.78 -1.45
CA ARG A 42 11.13 -9.90 -1.10
C ARG A 42 10.43 -10.86 -0.14
N ALA A 43 10.85 -12.12 -0.16
CA ALA A 43 10.47 -13.06 0.87
C ALA A 43 11.01 -12.61 2.22
N VAL A 44 10.24 -12.84 3.27
CA VAL A 44 10.71 -12.67 4.65
C VAL A 44 11.16 -14.04 5.15
N PRO A 45 12.41 -14.19 5.61
CA PRO A 45 12.85 -15.41 6.27
C PRO A 45 11.93 -15.73 7.46
N PRO A 46 11.49 -17.00 7.62
CA PRO A 46 10.50 -17.36 8.65
C PRO A 46 10.91 -16.96 10.07
N ASP A 47 12.20 -17.05 10.40
CA ASP A 47 12.78 -16.66 11.67
C ASP A 47 12.78 -15.14 11.92
N MET A 48 12.59 -14.34 10.89
CA MET A 48 12.53 -12.88 10.97
C MET A 48 11.11 -12.33 11.07
N ILE A 49 10.08 -13.12 10.77
CA ILE A 49 8.69 -12.63 10.72
C ILE A 49 8.27 -12.00 12.05
N ASP A 50 8.41 -12.73 13.15
CA ASP A 50 8.01 -12.26 14.49
C ASP A 50 8.85 -11.06 14.93
N THR A 51 10.14 -11.08 14.62
CA THR A 51 11.06 -9.96 14.92
C THR A 51 10.65 -8.68 14.22
N LEU A 52 10.38 -8.74 12.93
CA LEU A 52 9.93 -7.57 12.15
C LEU A 52 8.55 -7.07 12.58
N LEU A 53 7.66 -7.96 12.99
CA LEU A 53 6.33 -7.59 13.47
C LEU A 53 6.34 -7.01 14.90
N GLY A 54 7.31 -7.41 15.74
CA GLY A 54 7.33 -7.11 17.16
C GLY A 54 6.27 -7.87 17.97
N PHE A 55 5.75 -8.98 17.41
CA PHE A 55 4.84 -9.92 18.08
C PHE A 55 4.86 -11.27 17.38
N VAL A 56 4.40 -12.31 18.10
CA VAL A 56 4.39 -13.69 17.59
C VAL A 56 3.20 -13.93 16.67
N ALA A 57 3.46 -14.46 15.47
CA ALA A 57 2.46 -14.84 14.47
C ALA A 57 2.54 -16.37 14.17
N PRO A 58 2.16 -17.25 15.11
CA PRO A 58 2.55 -18.66 15.12
C PRO A 58 1.98 -19.50 13.97
N LYS A 59 0.95 -19.01 13.28
CA LYS A 59 0.33 -19.71 12.15
C LYS A 59 0.91 -19.31 10.80
N VAL A 60 1.75 -18.29 10.75
CA VAL A 60 2.39 -17.83 9.52
C VAL A 60 3.57 -18.74 9.19
N ARG A 61 3.55 -19.30 7.99
CA ARG A 61 4.63 -20.20 7.51
C ARG A 61 5.65 -19.47 6.65
N HIS A 62 5.19 -18.52 5.84
CA HIS A 62 6.03 -17.64 5.03
C HIS A 62 5.31 -16.32 4.75
N ALA A 63 6.05 -15.33 4.35
CA ALA A 63 5.54 -14.01 4.01
C ALA A 63 6.39 -13.38 2.90
N TYR A 64 5.83 -12.40 2.22
CA TYR A 64 6.63 -11.42 1.50
C TYR A 64 6.41 -10.02 2.05
N LEU A 65 7.44 -9.22 1.95
CA LEU A 65 7.48 -7.85 2.44
C LEU A 65 7.24 -6.87 1.29
N ILE A 66 6.36 -5.90 1.53
CA ILE A 66 6.14 -4.75 0.67
C ILE A 66 6.82 -3.55 1.34
N PRO A 67 7.94 -3.05 0.80
CA PRO A 67 8.61 -1.87 1.35
C PRO A 67 7.88 -0.60 0.93
N PHE A 68 7.93 0.43 1.78
CA PHE A 68 7.32 1.72 1.53
C PHE A 68 8.41 2.75 1.23
N ALA A 69 8.40 3.30 0.03
CA ALA A 69 9.29 4.37 -0.35
C ALA A 69 8.94 5.66 0.41
N ASP A 70 9.98 6.38 0.86
CA ASP A 70 9.81 7.75 1.32
C ASP A 70 9.81 8.67 0.09
N PRO A 71 8.77 9.47 -0.13
CA PRO A 71 8.74 10.39 -1.25
C PRO A 71 9.89 11.41 -1.24
N ARG A 72 10.51 11.64 -0.08
CA ARG A 72 11.71 12.51 0.09
C ARG A 72 13.02 11.80 -0.19
N GLY A 73 12.96 10.52 -0.54
CA GLY A 73 14.12 9.68 -0.87
C GLY A 73 14.37 8.56 0.14
N GLY A 74 14.72 7.38 -0.37
CA GLY A 74 14.96 6.18 0.44
C GLY A 74 13.70 5.42 0.81
N TRP A 75 13.73 4.78 1.98
CA TRP A 75 12.65 3.92 2.48
C TRP A 75 12.14 4.42 3.82
N LEU A 76 10.82 4.31 4.01
CA LEU A 76 10.21 4.55 5.32
C LEU A 76 10.59 3.42 6.29
N ASP A 77 10.68 3.77 7.57
CA ASP A 77 10.77 2.81 8.68
C ASP A 77 9.40 2.13 8.90
N TYR A 78 8.87 1.54 7.82
CA TYR A 78 7.56 0.92 7.77
C TYR A 78 7.51 -0.14 6.68
N VAL A 79 6.89 -1.26 6.99
CA VAL A 79 6.70 -2.37 6.06
C VAL A 79 5.32 -3.00 6.25
N ARG A 80 4.80 -3.58 5.18
CA ARG A 80 3.67 -4.53 5.27
C ARG A 80 4.09 -5.88 4.75
N MET A 81 3.64 -6.90 5.43
CA MET A 81 3.88 -8.28 5.06
C MET A 81 2.57 -8.94 4.63
N LYS A 82 2.54 -9.48 3.43
CA LYS A 82 1.52 -10.45 3.04
C LYS A 82 1.92 -11.80 3.63
N VAL A 83 1.03 -12.38 4.42
CA VAL A 83 1.30 -13.62 5.17
C VAL A 83 0.57 -14.82 4.60
N PHE A 84 1.19 -15.99 4.71
CA PHE A 84 0.66 -17.28 4.26
C PHE A 84 0.84 -18.35 5.35
N PRO A 85 -0.23 -19.08 5.68
CA PRO A 85 -1.61 -18.80 5.29
C PRO A 85 -2.11 -17.48 5.89
N ALA A 86 -3.18 -16.92 5.33
CA ALA A 86 -3.90 -15.83 5.95
C ALA A 86 -4.44 -16.26 7.33
N LEU A 87 -4.54 -15.31 8.26
CA LEU A 87 -4.96 -15.61 9.64
C LEU A 87 -6.46 -15.42 9.78
N GLU A 88 -7.16 -16.50 10.14
CA GLU A 88 -8.58 -16.44 10.43
C GLU A 88 -8.81 -15.91 11.86
N THR A 89 -9.67 -14.90 11.98
CA THR A 89 -10.07 -14.29 13.25
C THR A 89 -11.58 -14.20 13.36
N LYS A 90 -12.09 -13.91 14.56
CA LYS A 90 -13.52 -13.68 14.78
C LYS A 90 -14.07 -12.47 13.98
N LYS A 91 -13.19 -11.57 13.53
CA LYS A 91 -13.54 -10.35 12.78
C LYS A 91 -13.31 -10.50 11.27
N GLY A 92 -12.83 -11.65 10.80
CA GLY A 92 -12.55 -11.93 9.41
C GLY A 92 -11.10 -12.37 9.17
N THR A 93 -10.74 -12.49 7.91
CA THR A 93 -9.44 -12.99 7.45
C THR A 93 -8.41 -11.87 7.37
N ILE A 94 -7.32 -11.99 8.10
CA ILE A 94 -6.18 -11.07 8.04
C ILE A 94 -5.15 -11.63 7.05
N LYS A 95 -4.92 -10.89 5.98
CA LYS A 95 -3.98 -11.24 4.89
C LYS A 95 -2.66 -10.48 4.99
N TYR A 96 -2.68 -9.34 5.67
CA TYR A 96 -1.52 -8.46 5.80
C TYR A 96 -1.26 -8.14 7.26
N LEU A 97 0.01 -8.18 7.64
CA LEU A 97 0.48 -7.76 8.95
C LEU A 97 1.48 -6.60 8.80
N GLN A 98 1.60 -5.81 9.84
CA GLN A 98 2.55 -4.70 9.94
C GLN A 98 3.13 -4.63 11.34
N PRO A 99 4.27 -3.96 11.57
CA PRO A 99 4.87 -3.83 12.87
C PRO A 99 3.89 -3.24 13.88
N ARG A 100 4.00 -3.69 15.12
CA ARG A 100 3.14 -3.18 16.22
C ARG A 100 3.32 -1.67 16.35
N GLN A 101 2.21 -0.94 16.51
CA GLN A 101 2.17 0.52 16.72
C GLN A 101 2.73 1.35 15.54
N SER A 102 2.99 0.74 14.38
CA SER A 102 3.52 1.46 13.21
C SER A 102 2.52 2.45 12.59
N GLY A 103 1.23 2.39 12.96
CA GLY A 103 0.19 3.22 12.37
C GLY A 103 -0.13 2.84 10.93
N VAL A 104 -0.69 3.77 10.19
CA VAL A 104 -0.90 3.66 8.74
C VAL A 104 0.07 4.57 8.02
N ARG A 105 0.41 4.24 6.78
CA ARG A 105 1.24 5.07 5.88
C ARG A 105 0.64 5.03 4.49
N VAL A 106 0.84 6.10 3.75
CA VAL A 106 0.52 6.13 2.32
C VAL A 106 1.60 5.37 1.56
N TYR A 107 1.18 4.50 0.65
CA TYR A 107 2.08 3.72 -0.17
C TYR A 107 2.45 4.47 -1.44
N PHE A 108 3.74 4.72 -1.62
CA PHE A 108 4.28 5.28 -2.84
C PHE A 108 4.98 4.16 -3.63
N PRO A 109 4.40 3.67 -4.75
CA PRO A 109 5.13 2.80 -5.65
C PRO A 109 6.41 3.47 -6.11
N LEU A 110 7.57 2.83 -5.89
CA LEU A 110 8.88 3.42 -6.19
C LEU A 110 8.97 3.92 -7.64
N VAL A 111 8.33 3.19 -8.56
CA VAL A 111 8.30 3.52 -9.98
C VAL A 111 7.48 4.78 -10.32
N ALA A 112 6.64 5.25 -9.40
CA ALA A 112 5.73 6.39 -9.61
C ALA A 112 6.09 7.62 -8.74
N VAL A 113 7.03 7.52 -7.81
CA VAL A 113 7.35 8.62 -6.85
C VAL A 113 7.61 9.94 -7.57
N ASP A 114 8.46 9.93 -8.58
CA ASP A 114 8.82 11.14 -9.32
C ASP A 114 7.60 11.76 -10.02
N ALA A 115 6.80 10.95 -10.70
CA ALA A 115 5.58 11.42 -11.37
C ALA A 115 4.51 11.90 -10.37
N VAL A 116 4.42 11.28 -9.20
CA VAL A 116 3.50 11.72 -8.14
C VAL A 116 3.86 13.11 -7.65
N LEU A 117 5.14 13.40 -7.43
CA LEU A 117 5.63 14.65 -6.86
C LEU A 117 5.73 15.79 -7.89
N HIS A 118 6.11 15.49 -9.13
CA HIS A 118 6.56 16.51 -10.09
C HIS A 118 5.70 16.63 -11.35
N SER A 119 4.77 15.69 -11.59
CA SER A 119 3.91 15.78 -12.78
C SER A 119 2.59 16.49 -12.45
N ALA A 120 2.02 17.17 -13.48
CA ALA A 120 0.68 17.74 -13.43
C ALA A 120 -0.41 16.75 -13.91
N GLU A 121 -0.01 15.55 -14.30
CA GLU A 121 -0.96 14.50 -14.71
C GLU A 121 -1.89 14.09 -13.57
N PRO A 122 -3.06 13.53 -13.88
CA PRO A 122 -3.99 13.04 -12.87
C PRO A 122 -3.28 12.08 -11.87
N LEU A 123 -3.55 12.29 -10.58
CA LEU A 123 -3.07 11.39 -9.52
C LEU A 123 -4.08 10.27 -9.31
N TYR A 124 -3.61 9.04 -9.28
CA TYR A 124 -4.43 7.88 -8.97
C TYR A 124 -4.25 7.48 -7.51
N VAL A 125 -5.32 7.54 -6.73
CA VAL A 125 -5.35 7.07 -5.34
C VAL A 125 -6.08 5.73 -5.30
N VAL A 126 -5.33 4.66 -5.06
CA VAL A 126 -5.81 3.28 -5.21
C VAL A 126 -5.85 2.57 -3.87
N GLU A 127 -6.94 1.87 -3.58
CA GLU A 127 -7.04 1.05 -2.38
C GLU A 127 -6.21 -0.24 -2.50
N GLY A 128 -5.18 -0.37 -1.67
CA GLY A 128 -4.30 -1.54 -1.57
C GLY A 128 -3.00 -1.43 -2.38
N GLU A 129 -1.92 -1.91 -1.77
CA GLU A 129 -0.55 -1.74 -2.28
C GLU A 129 -0.32 -2.44 -3.62
N LYS A 130 -0.81 -3.68 -3.78
CA LYS A 130 -0.62 -4.44 -5.03
C LYS A 130 -1.39 -3.82 -6.19
N LYS A 131 -2.60 -3.31 -5.93
CA LYS A 131 -3.42 -2.67 -6.95
C LYS A 131 -2.80 -1.34 -7.37
N SER A 132 -2.34 -0.53 -6.41
CA SER A 132 -1.64 0.72 -6.74
C SER A 132 -0.34 0.46 -7.50
N LEU A 133 0.41 -0.59 -7.17
CA LEU A 133 1.59 -0.96 -7.93
C LEU A 133 1.25 -1.44 -9.35
N ALA A 134 0.13 -2.15 -9.53
CA ALA A 134 -0.35 -2.56 -10.86
C ALA A 134 -0.75 -1.37 -11.74
N VAL A 135 -1.31 -0.31 -11.15
CA VAL A 135 -1.59 0.96 -11.87
C VAL A 135 -0.29 1.72 -12.15
N ALA A 136 0.60 1.81 -11.17
CA ALA A 136 1.88 2.51 -11.30
C ALA A 136 2.81 1.92 -12.37
N GLN A 137 2.80 0.59 -12.56
CA GLN A 137 3.62 -0.06 -13.60
C GLN A 137 3.20 0.30 -15.03
N LEU A 138 2.01 0.91 -15.21
CA LEU A 138 1.55 1.45 -16.47
C LEU A 138 2.09 2.88 -16.75
N GLY A 139 2.94 3.40 -15.85
CA GLY A 139 3.51 4.75 -15.94
C GLY A 139 2.61 5.85 -15.36
N LEU A 140 1.53 5.51 -14.66
CA LEU A 140 0.56 6.45 -14.11
C LEU A 140 0.99 6.94 -12.71
N PRO A 141 0.91 8.27 -12.42
CA PRO A 141 1.18 8.82 -11.09
C PRO A 141 0.23 8.22 -10.05
N THR A 142 0.73 7.35 -9.17
CA THR A 142 -0.13 6.54 -8.31
C THR A 142 0.37 6.49 -6.87
N VAL A 143 -0.55 6.65 -5.93
CA VAL A 143 -0.35 6.34 -4.51
C VAL A 143 -1.34 5.27 -4.06
N GLY A 144 -0.97 4.52 -3.04
CA GLY A 144 -1.81 3.49 -2.43
C GLY A 144 -2.23 3.85 -1.02
N ILE A 145 -3.46 3.49 -0.65
CA ILE A 145 -3.93 3.56 0.73
C ILE A 145 -4.20 2.16 1.28
N CYS A 146 -3.82 1.93 2.54
CA CYS A 146 -3.95 0.64 3.21
C CYS A 146 -5.38 0.40 3.71
N GLY A 147 -6.30 0.09 2.80
CA GLY A 147 -7.74 0.10 3.05
C GLY A 147 -8.31 1.52 2.99
N ILE A 148 -9.62 1.62 2.81
CA ILE A 148 -10.29 2.89 2.49
C ILE A 148 -10.14 3.98 3.57
N GLU A 149 -9.82 3.62 4.80
CA GLU A 149 -9.54 4.55 5.91
C GLU A 149 -8.02 4.81 6.09
N GLY A 150 -7.16 4.24 5.24
CA GLY A 150 -5.70 4.34 5.36
C GLY A 150 -5.10 5.67 4.91
N TRP A 151 -5.92 6.67 4.61
CA TRP A 151 -5.50 7.99 4.14
C TRP A 151 -5.28 9.03 5.25
N HIS A 152 -5.62 8.72 6.50
CA HIS A 152 -5.47 9.60 7.65
C HIS A 152 -4.92 8.86 8.87
N ARG A 153 -4.38 9.59 9.84
CA ARG A 153 -3.97 9.03 11.13
C ARG A 153 -5.18 8.79 12.00
N ALA A 154 -5.09 7.82 12.89
CA ALA A 154 -6.13 7.56 13.89
C ALA A 154 -6.44 8.83 14.69
N GLY A 155 -7.73 9.16 14.80
CA GLY A 155 -8.21 10.35 15.50
C GLY A 155 -8.09 11.67 14.73
N SER A 156 -7.69 11.64 13.45
CA SER A 156 -7.64 12.81 12.56
C SER A 156 -8.55 12.61 11.36
N LEU A 157 -9.09 13.69 10.81
CA LEU A 157 -9.77 13.70 9.50
C LEU A 157 -8.94 14.45 8.44
N ALA A 158 -7.75 14.91 8.78
CA ALA A 158 -6.83 15.51 7.82
C ALA A 158 -6.10 14.42 7.01
N LEU A 159 -5.75 14.72 5.77
CA LEU A 159 -4.92 13.86 4.95
C LEU A 159 -3.62 13.50 5.67
N HIS A 160 -3.15 12.28 5.44
CA HIS A 160 -1.90 11.81 6.04
C HIS A 160 -0.73 12.71 5.63
N PRO A 161 0.17 13.09 6.56
CA PRO A 161 1.33 13.94 6.26
C PRO A 161 2.26 13.42 5.15
N ASP A 162 2.21 12.13 4.84
CA ASP A 162 2.94 11.57 3.68
C ASP A 162 2.53 12.23 2.35
N LEU A 163 1.34 12.84 2.29
CA LEU A 163 0.82 13.56 1.13
C LEU A 163 1.14 15.06 1.13
N ASP A 164 1.86 15.59 2.12
CA ASP A 164 2.09 17.03 2.23
C ASP A 164 2.93 17.60 1.08
N ASP A 165 3.85 16.81 0.54
CA ASP A 165 4.72 17.20 -0.59
C ASP A 165 4.06 16.92 -1.96
N VAL A 166 2.86 16.33 -1.99
CA VAL A 166 2.13 16.04 -3.23
C VAL A 166 1.33 17.28 -3.66
N GLY A 167 1.61 17.82 -4.84
CA GLY A 167 0.86 18.93 -5.42
C GLY A 167 -0.57 18.50 -5.79
N LEU A 168 -1.55 18.95 -4.99
CA LEU A 168 -2.98 18.62 -5.18
C LEU A 168 -3.79 19.75 -5.79
N ARG A 169 -3.38 21.02 -5.62
CA ARG A 169 -4.14 22.17 -6.08
C ARG A 169 -4.37 22.13 -7.59
N ASP A 170 -5.62 22.20 -7.99
CA ASP A 170 -6.10 22.14 -9.38
C ASP A 170 -5.79 20.84 -10.12
N ARG A 171 -5.20 19.84 -9.44
CA ARG A 171 -4.89 18.53 -9.99
C ARG A 171 -6.13 17.62 -9.99
N PHE A 172 -6.34 16.88 -11.07
CA PHE A 172 -7.32 15.80 -11.06
C PHE A 172 -6.80 14.65 -10.18
N VAL A 173 -7.69 14.13 -9.32
CA VAL A 173 -7.42 12.96 -8.48
C VAL A 173 -8.49 11.92 -8.76
N ASP A 174 -8.05 10.76 -9.26
CA ASP A 174 -8.91 9.62 -9.54
C ASP A 174 -8.85 8.64 -8.36
N LEU A 175 -9.93 8.57 -7.59
CA LEU A 175 -10.06 7.59 -6.51
C LEU A 175 -10.51 6.25 -7.06
N ILE A 176 -9.74 5.19 -6.78
CA ILE A 176 -10.04 3.81 -7.19
C ILE A 176 -10.25 2.95 -5.94
N PRO A 177 -11.43 2.99 -5.32
CA PRO A 177 -11.78 2.14 -4.19
C PRO A 177 -12.05 0.69 -4.64
N ASP A 178 -12.18 -0.21 -3.69
CA ASP A 178 -12.67 -1.57 -3.95
C ASP A 178 -14.11 -1.56 -4.46
N GLY A 179 -14.46 -2.55 -5.29
CA GLY A 179 -15.72 -2.55 -6.04
C GLY A 179 -16.99 -2.57 -5.20
N ASP A 180 -16.90 -2.89 -3.90
CA ASP A 180 -18.06 -2.93 -2.99
C ASP A 180 -18.48 -1.54 -2.46
N TRP A 181 -17.73 -0.48 -2.72
CA TRP A 181 -18.00 0.87 -2.22
C TRP A 181 -19.40 1.40 -2.57
N ARG A 182 -20.01 0.92 -3.65
CA ARG A 182 -21.34 1.33 -4.09
C ARG A 182 -22.46 0.78 -3.21
N TRP A 183 -22.27 -0.40 -2.62
CA TRP A 183 -23.29 -1.13 -1.86
C TRP A 183 -23.00 -1.14 -0.36
N ASN A 184 -21.76 -1.00 0.02
CA ASN A 184 -21.34 -0.97 1.41
C ASN A 184 -21.36 0.49 1.93
N PHE A 185 -22.39 0.82 2.69
CA PHE A 185 -22.61 2.17 3.20
C PHE A 185 -21.39 2.72 3.98
N ALA A 186 -20.70 1.88 4.76
CA ALA A 186 -19.53 2.32 5.53
C ALA A 186 -18.37 2.67 4.60
N VAL A 187 -18.11 1.86 3.58
CA VAL A 187 -17.09 2.10 2.56
C VAL A 187 -17.43 3.34 1.72
N ASN A 188 -18.69 3.45 1.29
CA ASN A 188 -19.17 4.61 0.54
C ASN A 188 -18.91 5.92 1.31
N ARG A 189 -19.29 5.98 2.58
CA ARG A 189 -19.04 7.15 3.43
C ARG A 189 -17.54 7.44 3.58
N ALA A 190 -16.69 6.42 3.67
CA ALA A 190 -15.25 6.59 3.77
C ALA A 190 -14.65 7.16 2.46
N VAL A 191 -15.14 6.71 1.30
CA VAL A 191 -14.75 7.25 -0.02
C VAL A 191 -15.11 8.75 -0.11
N HIS A 192 -16.32 9.14 0.30
CA HIS A 192 -16.71 10.55 0.29
C HIS A 192 -15.86 11.40 1.22
N ARG A 193 -15.56 10.95 2.45
CA ARG A 193 -14.67 11.69 3.35
C ARG A 193 -13.26 11.87 2.80
N LEU A 194 -12.72 10.85 2.12
CA LEU A 194 -11.43 10.98 1.44
C LEU A 194 -11.51 12.00 0.30
N ALA A 195 -12.59 11.96 -0.49
CA ALA A 195 -12.81 12.92 -1.57
C ALA A 195 -12.84 14.36 -1.02
N GLU A 196 -13.65 14.62 0.00
CA GLU A 196 -13.74 15.91 0.69
C GLU A 196 -12.37 16.39 1.19
N ALA A 197 -11.60 15.52 1.87
CA ALA A 197 -10.28 15.87 2.38
C ALA A 197 -9.26 16.22 1.27
N LEU A 198 -9.38 15.60 0.09
CA LEU A 198 -8.56 15.94 -1.09
C LEU A 198 -9.01 17.25 -1.72
N GLU A 199 -10.31 17.49 -1.81
CA GLU A 199 -10.90 18.74 -2.33
C GLU A 199 -10.56 19.93 -1.43
N ASP A 200 -10.53 19.75 -0.11
CA ASP A 200 -10.07 20.76 0.85
C ASP A 200 -8.59 21.17 0.61
N ARG A 201 -7.79 20.30 0.01
CA ARG A 201 -6.41 20.58 -0.45
C ARG A 201 -6.37 21.15 -1.89
N GLY A 202 -7.54 21.41 -2.49
CA GLY A 202 -7.69 22.00 -3.81
C GLY A 202 -7.67 21.02 -4.99
N ALA A 203 -7.78 19.71 -4.73
CA ALA A 203 -7.88 18.72 -5.80
C ALA A 203 -9.24 18.76 -6.50
N ARG A 204 -9.29 18.23 -7.74
CA ARG A 204 -10.53 17.95 -8.48
C ARG A 204 -10.77 16.46 -8.48
N VAL A 205 -11.60 15.98 -7.55
CA VAL A 205 -11.75 14.56 -7.30
C VAL A 205 -12.77 13.91 -8.23
N ARG A 206 -12.43 12.71 -8.71
CA ARG A 206 -13.33 11.82 -9.46
C ARG A 206 -13.25 10.45 -8.82
N VAL A 207 -14.39 9.78 -8.62
CA VAL A 207 -14.43 8.39 -8.13
C VAL A 207 -14.62 7.46 -9.31
N VAL A 208 -13.68 6.56 -9.50
CA VAL A 208 -13.66 5.61 -10.61
C VAL A 208 -14.59 4.44 -10.32
N LEU A 209 -15.47 4.16 -11.26
CA LEU A 209 -16.30 2.95 -11.23
C LEU A 209 -15.58 1.84 -12.01
N LEU A 210 -15.10 0.85 -11.28
CA LEU A 210 -14.56 -0.34 -11.93
C LEU A 210 -15.70 -1.19 -12.51
N PRO A 211 -15.54 -1.73 -13.72
CA PRO A 211 -16.54 -2.65 -14.28
C PRO A 211 -16.66 -3.89 -13.40
N GLU A 212 -17.89 -4.39 -13.25
CA GLU A 212 -18.09 -5.67 -12.57
C GLU A 212 -17.42 -6.77 -13.41
N MET A 213 -16.40 -7.40 -12.83
CA MET A 213 -15.80 -8.57 -13.44
C MET A 213 -16.80 -9.72 -13.36
N ALA A 214 -17.19 -10.28 -14.49
CA ALA A 214 -17.94 -11.53 -14.51
C ALA A 214 -17.15 -12.59 -13.71
N LYS A 215 -17.83 -13.20 -12.72
CA LYS A 215 -17.23 -14.22 -11.86
C LYS A 215 -17.07 -15.53 -12.63
#